data_0736e9e17e9c92b78721fdbb27730a25
#
_entry.id   0736e9e17e9c92b78721fdbb27730a25
#
_cell.length_a   1.000
_cell.length_b   1.000
_cell.length_c   1.000
_cell.angle_alpha   90.00
_cell.angle_beta   90.00
_cell.angle_gamma   90.00
#
_symmetry.space_group_name_H-M   'P 1'
#
loop_
_entity.id
_entity.type
_entity.pdbx_description
1 polymer ?
#
loop_
_entity_poly.entity_id
_entity_poly.type
_entity_poly.pdbx_seq_one_letter_code
_entity_poly.pdbx_strand_id
1 'polypeptide(L)'
;MINYTEKIPNNVDLGRDRILQRALEHWQPAYMGWWYDMGPNESHNYEVYLRTAISVEADGWAQFDYVKMPEYRWGIFLQPRDEKRQVNFGIHKGQAAWQDVPGEYRSTLRRVIVTQGDTEPASVEQQRMLGASCPSMYDLRNIFQVNVEEGRHLWAMVYLLHRYFGRDGREEAESLLARRSGDADNPRILGAFNEPTPDWLAFYMFTFFTDRDGKFQLCALAESGFDPLARTCRFMLTEEAHHMFVGETGVGRIIQRTCEVMKENKVEDPSDVRALGVIDLPTIQKYLNFHYSVTLDLYGSDVSSNAANYYTSGLKGRFRETKLDDDHVLADAEYPVSEVIGGKVITKNVPALTALNERLRDDYIEEIADGVGRWQRVIDNAGIRFRLTLPHKGFHRAIGNFAGHFISPDGEVLSEEAWKNHEFEWLPSSKDYAYVQSLMSGRVVEPGKFANWIAPPARGINNQSLNFEYVRFN
;
A
#
# COMPACT_ATOMS: atom_id res chain seq x y z
N MET A 1 27.79 6.83 -1.61
CA MET A 1 26.94 8.03 -1.58
C MET A 1 26.24 8.14 -2.91
N ILE A 2 24.94 8.35 -2.91
CA ILE A 2 24.12 8.42 -4.13
C ILE A 2 24.41 9.76 -4.82
N ASN A 3 24.61 9.74 -6.12
CA ASN A 3 24.90 10.95 -6.90
C ASN A 3 23.61 11.51 -7.52
N TYR A 4 23.08 12.59 -6.96
CA TYR A 4 21.86 13.26 -7.43
C TYR A 4 22.05 14.17 -8.63
N THR A 5 23.27 14.34 -9.13
CA THR A 5 23.50 15.05 -10.40
C THR A 5 23.23 14.17 -11.61
N GLU A 6 23.13 12.86 -11.41
CA GLU A 6 22.74 11.92 -12.46
C GLU A 6 21.26 12.06 -12.80
N LYS A 7 20.92 11.77 -14.05
CA LYS A 7 19.54 11.80 -14.53
C LYS A 7 18.65 10.78 -13.81
N ILE A 8 19.24 9.63 -13.43
CA ILE A 8 18.63 8.59 -12.62
C ILE A 8 19.56 8.33 -11.45
N PRO A 9 19.41 8.99 -10.29
CA PRO A 9 20.20 8.71 -9.10
C PRO A 9 20.09 7.24 -8.72
N ASN A 10 21.19 6.59 -8.41
CA ASN A 10 21.15 5.16 -8.13
C ASN A 10 22.35 4.69 -7.31
N ASN A 11 22.23 3.52 -6.69
CA ASN A 11 23.31 2.78 -6.06
C ASN A 11 23.54 1.41 -6.71
N VAL A 12 23.03 1.26 -7.94
CA VAL A 12 23.24 0.10 -8.79
C VAL A 12 24.10 0.49 -9.99
N ASP A 13 24.72 -0.48 -10.65
CA ASP A 13 25.41 -0.21 -11.92
C ASP A 13 24.38 -0.22 -13.06
N LEU A 14 23.89 0.95 -13.43
CA LEU A 14 23.05 1.12 -14.62
C LEU A 14 23.89 0.98 -15.91
N GLY A 15 25.21 1.12 -15.81
CA GLY A 15 26.10 1.07 -16.94
C GLY A 15 25.72 2.07 -18.04
N ARG A 16 25.95 1.66 -19.30
CA ARG A 16 25.54 2.42 -20.49
C ARG A 16 24.26 1.89 -21.10
N ASP A 17 23.37 1.27 -20.30
CA ASP A 17 22.12 0.70 -20.78
C ASP A 17 21.12 1.82 -21.14
N ARG A 18 21.27 2.31 -22.37
CA ARG A 18 20.40 3.35 -22.90
C ARG A 18 18.96 2.88 -23.11
N ILE A 19 18.72 1.57 -23.25
CA ILE A 19 17.37 1.02 -23.45
C ILE A 19 16.62 1.13 -22.13
N LEU A 20 17.24 0.67 -21.03
CA LEU A 20 16.68 0.80 -19.69
C LEU A 20 16.44 2.26 -19.32
N GLN A 21 17.43 3.13 -19.51
CA GLN A 21 17.30 4.56 -19.21
C GLN A 21 16.11 5.19 -19.94
N ARG A 22 15.92 4.89 -21.24
CA ARG A 22 14.78 5.40 -22.03
C ARG A 22 13.44 4.86 -21.53
N ALA A 23 13.37 3.57 -21.16
CA ALA A 23 12.15 2.99 -20.62
C ALA A 23 11.71 3.69 -19.36
N LEU A 24 12.64 3.90 -18.42
CA LEU A 24 12.39 4.60 -17.15
C LEU A 24 11.98 6.07 -17.38
N GLU A 25 12.71 6.78 -18.23
CA GLU A 25 12.43 8.19 -18.53
C GLU A 25 11.08 8.38 -19.22
N HIS A 26 10.71 7.47 -20.11
CA HIS A 26 9.41 7.55 -20.79
C HIS A 26 8.24 7.44 -19.83
N TRP A 27 8.40 6.64 -18.79
CA TRP A 27 7.34 6.47 -17.79
C TRP A 27 7.37 7.55 -16.70
N GLN A 28 8.50 8.22 -16.49
CA GLN A 28 8.61 9.25 -15.44
C GLN A 28 7.52 10.31 -15.59
N PRO A 29 6.65 10.46 -14.62
CA PRO A 29 5.65 11.51 -14.66
C PRO A 29 6.31 12.89 -14.65
N ALA A 30 5.68 13.85 -15.30
CA ALA A 30 6.11 15.24 -15.28
C ALA A 30 5.78 15.88 -13.92
N TYR A 31 6.62 15.67 -12.90
CA TYR A 31 6.41 16.21 -11.55
C TYR A 31 6.11 17.70 -11.52
N MET A 32 6.85 18.45 -12.31
CA MET A 32 6.62 19.89 -12.39
C MET A 32 5.24 20.21 -12.90
N GLY A 33 4.76 19.45 -13.92
CA GLY A 33 3.38 19.58 -14.39
C GLY A 33 2.39 19.30 -13.27
N TRP A 34 2.57 18.20 -12.55
CA TRP A 34 1.71 17.87 -11.42
C TRP A 34 1.70 18.95 -10.35
N TRP A 35 2.86 19.48 -10.00
CA TRP A 35 2.95 20.53 -9.00
C TRP A 35 2.24 21.81 -9.44
N TYR A 36 2.40 22.20 -10.70
CA TYR A 36 1.70 23.38 -11.24
C TYR A 36 0.20 23.17 -11.35
N ASP A 37 -0.24 21.95 -11.68
CA ASP A 37 -1.66 21.62 -11.82
C ASP A 37 -2.36 21.44 -10.46
N MET A 38 -1.69 20.85 -9.46
CA MET A 38 -2.28 20.47 -8.18
C MET A 38 -1.87 21.36 -7.01
N GLY A 39 -0.70 21.97 -7.09
CA GLY A 39 -0.14 22.82 -6.05
C GLY A 39 -0.80 24.20 -5.98
N PRO A 40 -0.26 25.09 -5.14
CA PRO A 40 -0.73 26.46 -5.06
C PRO A 40 -0.53 27.19 -6.39
N ASN A 41 -1.45 28.09 -6.71
CA ASN A 41 -1.23 29.05 -7.79
C ASN A 41 0.04 29.83 -7.47
N GLU A 42 0.86 30.11 -8.47
CA GLU A 42 2.15 30.77 -8.26
C GLU A 42 3.09 29.92 -7.37
N SER A 43 3.23 28.64 -7.71
CA SER A 43 4.07 27.67 -6.96
C SER A 43 5.52 28.13 -6.75
N HIS A 44 6.00 29.10 -7.52
CA HIS A 44 7.31 29.73 -7.32
C HIS A 44 7.42 30.55 -6.02
N ASN A 45 6.31 30.92 -5.40
CA ASN A 45 6.27 31.58 -4.10
C ASN A 45 6.38 30.60 -2.92
N TYR A 46 6.39 29.30 -3.21
CA TYR A 46 6.47 28.25 -2.20
C TYR A 46 7.62 27.29 -2.52
N GLU A 47 8.32 26.86 -1.48
CA GLU A 47 9.31 25.83 -1.59
C GLU A 47 8.77 24.56 -0.94
N VAL A 48 8.64 23.48 -1.72
CA VAL A 48 8.24 22.17 -1.24
C VAL A 48 9.43 21.22 -1.32
N TYR A 49 9.68 20.55 -0.22
CA TYR A 49 10.77 19.59 -0.07
C TYR A 49 10.21 18.18 0.11
N LEU A 50 10.70 17.26 -0.69
CA LEU A 50 10.44 15.84 -0.57
C LEU A 50 11.70 15.12 -0.09
N ARG A 51 11.52 14.15 0.79
CA ARG A 51 12.64 13.35 1.25
C ARG A 51 13.13 12.42 0.15
N THR A 52 14.43 12.15 0.13
CA THR A 52 15.04 11.16 -0.76
C THR A 52 16.18 10.45 -0.05
N ALA A 53 16.45 9.19 -0.41
CA ALA A 53 17.56 8.45 0.16
C ALA A 53 18.88 9.02 -0.35
N ILE A 54 19.81 9.34 0.56
CA ILE A 54 21.17 9.79 0.23
C ILE A 54 22.21 8.70 0.45
N SER A 55 21.92 7.73 1.28
CA SER A 55 22.68 6.48 1.42
C SER A 55 21.73 5.37 1.88
N VAL A 56 22.14 4.13 1.68
CA VAL A 56 21.43 2.94 2.17
C VAL A 56 22.42 2.14 3.00
N GLU A 57 22.07 1.90 4.25
CA GLU A 57 22.89 1.15 5.20
C GLU A 57 22.81 -0.37 4.94
N ALA A 58 23.74 -1.10 5.56
CA ALA A 58 23.84 -2.56 5.35
C ALA A 58 22.61 -3.35 5.81
N ASP A 59 21.87 -2.83 6.81
CA ASP A 59 20.63 -3.42 7.28
C ASP A 59 19.40 -3.06 6.42
N GLY A 60 19.59 -2.23 5.40
CA GLY A 60 18.55 -1.78 4.46
C GLY A 60 17.93 -0.44 4.79
N TRP A 61 18.19 0.14 5.99
CA TRP A 61 17.67 1.46 6.30
C TRP A 61 18.34 2.54 5.47
N ALA A 62 17.53 3.45 4.97
CA ALA A 62 18.00 4.61 4.23
C ALA A 62 18.24 5.80 5.16
N GLN A 63 19.32 6.54 4.88
CA GLN A 63 19.47 7.90 5.37
C GLN A 63 18.80 8.83 4.38
N PHE A 64 17.96 9.73 4.87
CA PHE A 64 17.18 10.64 4.04
C PHE A 64 17.66 12.08 4.21
N ASP A 65 17.57 12.84 3.13
CA ASP A 65 17.65 14.29 3.10
C ASP A 65 16.48 14.83 2.26
N TYR A 66 16.30 16.14 2.28
CA TYR A 66 15.18 16.80 1.61
C TYR A 66 15.66 17.52 0.36
N VAL A 67 15.03 17.23 -0.76
CA VAL A 67 15.32 17.84 -2.05
C VAL A 67 14.14 18.70 -2.47
N LYS A 68 14.42 19.93 -2.92
CA LYS A 68 13.41 20.85 -3.45
C LYS A 68 12.70 20.22 -4.64
N MET A 69 11.37 20.31 -4.70
CA MET A 69 10.53 19.61 -5.68
C MET A 69 10.99 19.75 -7.14
N PRO A 70 11.37 20.93 -7.66
CA PRO A 70 11.85 21.06 -9.04
C PRO A 70 13.14 20.28 -9.35
N GLU A 71 13.96 20.04 -8.32
CA GLU A 71 15.25 19.36 -8.45
C GLU A 71 15.16 17.86 -8.15
N TYR A 72 13.99 17.41 -7.71
CA TYR A 72 13.75 16.02 -7.35
C TYR A 72 13.94 15.11 -8.56
N ARG A 73 14.63 14.00 -8.37
CA ARG A 73 14.83 12.96 -9.38
C ARG A 73 14.42 11.61 -8.81
N TRP A 74 13.70 10.83 -9.58
CA TRP A 74 13.48 9.44 -9.27
C TRP A 74 14.78 8.68 -9.36
N GLY A 75 14.91 7.66 -8.53
CA GLY A 75 16.13 6.88 -8.48
C GLY A 75 15.84 5.40 -8.39
N ILE A 76 16.90 4.61 -8.40
CA ILE A 76 16.88 3.16 -8.18
C ILE A 76 17.80 2.86 -7.01
N PHE A 77 17.24 2.36 -5.93
CA PHE A 77 17.97 2.08 -4.71
C PHE A 77 17.71 0.67 -4.23
N LEU A 78 18.75 -0.01 -3.83
CA LEU A 78 18.71 -1.34 -3.26
C LEU A 78 19.55 -1.34 -1.97
N GLN A 79 19.23 -2.22 -1.05
CA GLN A 79 20.12 -2.52 0.07
C GLN A 79 21.50 -2.93 -0.46
N PRO A 80 22.62 -2.55 0.19
CA PRO A 80 23.95 -3.04 -0.16
C PRO A 80 24.03 -4.57 -0.14
N ARG A 81 24.89 -5.11 -1.01
CA ARG A 81 25.10 -6.55 -1.10
C ARG A 81 25.85 -7.08 0.11
N ASP A 82 25.33 -8.17 0.69
CA ASP A 82 26.05 -9.00 1.65
C ASP A 82 26.55 -10.27 0.95
N GLU A 83 27.88 -10.39 0.79
CA GLU A 83 28.52 -11.53 0.14
C GLU A 83 28.31 -12.86 0.90
N LYS A 84 27.92 -12.80 2.18
CA LYS A 84 27.72 -13.97 3.04
C LYS A 84 26.26 -14.37 3.14
N ARG A 85 25.34 -13.64 2.47
CA ARG A 85 23.92 -13.91 2.54
C ARG A 85 23.62 -15.32 2.02
N GLN A 86 22.83 -16.04 2.80
CA GLN A 86 22.34 -17.38 2.48
C GLN A 86 20.82 -17.39 2.30
N VAL A 87 20.32 -18.40 1.61
CA VAL A 87 18.88 -18.70 1.56
C VAL A 87 18.49 -19.33 2.90
N ASN A 88 17.48 -18.77 3.57
CA ASN A 88 17.14 -19.14 4.95
C ASN A 88 16.05 -20.23 5.07
N PHE A 89 15.45 -20.65 3.95
CA PHE A 89 14.30 -21.56 3.94
C PHE A 89 14.23 -22.40 2.65
N GLY A 90 13.34 -23.37 2.63
CA GLY A 90 13.12 -24.25 1.49
C GLY A 90 14.28 -25.21 1.22
N ILE A 91 14.27 -25.83 0.05
CA ILE A 91 15.26 -26.87 -0.34
C ILE A 91 16.66 -26.32 -0.55
N HIS A 92 16.82 -25.01 -0.68
CA HIS A 92 18.09 -24.33 -0.85
C HIS A 92 18.63 -23.71 0.44
N LYS A 93 18.02 -23.99 1.58
CA LYS A 93 18.45 -23.48 2.89
C LYS A 93 19.95 -23.72 3.12
N GLY A 94 20.66 -22.68 3.52
CA GLY A 94 22.11 -22.70 3.77
C GLY A 94 22.99 -22.53 2.53
N GLN A 95 22.41 -22.52 1.32
CA GLN A 95 23.16 -22.18 0.11
C GLN A 95 23.35 -20.67 0.00
N ALA A 96 24.40 -20.24 -0.71
CA ALA A 96 24.61 -18.83 -0.99
C ALA A 96 23.43 -18.25 -1.80
N ALA A 97 22.99 -17.04 -1.45
CA ALA A 97 21.95 -16.35 -2.19
C ALA A 97 22.37 -16.08 -3.65
N TRP A 98 21.41 -16.20 -4.55
CA TRP A 98 21.66 -16.14 -5.99
C TRP A 98 21.82 -14.69 -6.47
N GLN A 99 22.96 -14.41 -7.09
CA GLN A 99 23.21 -13.09 -7.69
C GLN A 99 22.66 -12.99 -9.12
N ASP A 100 22.49 -14.14 -9.79
CA ASP A 100 21.86 -14.28 -11.09
C ASP A 100 20.60 -15.14 -10.98
N VAL A 101 19.71 -15.04 -11.96
CA VAL A 101 18.46 -15.80 -11.98
C VAL A 101 18.74 -17.28 -12.28
N PRO A 102 18.44 -18.21 -11.36
CA PRO A 102 18.54 -19.63 -11.67
C PRO A 102 17.61 -20.01 -12.82
N GLY A 103 18.13 -20.79 -13.77
CA GLY A 103 17.39 -21.14 -14.99
C GLY A 103 16.04 -21.80 -14.72
N GLU A 104 16.01 -22.71 -13.74
CA GLU A 104 14.79 -23.44 -13.32
C GLU A 104 13.70 -22.52 -12.73
N TYR A 105 14.07 -21.39 -12.11
CA TYR A 105 13.14 -20.45 -11.49
C TYR A 105 12.89 -19.19 -12.31
N ARG A 106 13.49 -19.10 -13.50
CA ARG A 106 13.43 -17.90 -14.34
C ARG A 106 12.01 -17.41 -14.61
N SER A 107 11.13 -18.29 -15.05
CA SER A 107 9.73 -17.95 -15.35
C SER A 107 8.97 -17.52 -14.08
N THR A 108 9.20 -18.22 -12.97
CA THR A 108 8.52 -17.97 -11.71
C THR A 108 8.95 -16.64 -11.09
N LEU A 109 10.26 -16.38 -11.03
CA LEU A 109 10.81 -15.11 -10.53
C LEU A 109 10.34 -13.93 -11.37
N ARG A 110 10.36 -14.07 -12.71
CA ARG A 110 9.86 -13.03 -13.62
C ARG A 110 8.40 -12.67 -13.28
N ARG A 111 7.53 -13.67 -13.16
CA ARG A 111 6.12 -13.45 -12.80
C ARG A 111 5.96 -12.78 -11.45
N VAL A 112 6.71 -13.19 -10.43
CA VAL A 112 6.68 -12.57 -9.10
C VAL A 112 7.07 -11.09 -9.18
N ILE A 113 8.15 -10.77 -9.90
CA ILE A 113 8.62 -9.38 -10.07
C ILE A 113 7.61 -8.55 -10.86
N VAL A 114 7.03 -9.11 -11.94
CA VAL A 114 5.98 -8.43 -12.71
C VAL A 114 4.75 -8.15 -11.86
N THR A 115 4.28 -9.13 -11.08
CA THR A 115 3.12 -8.94 -10.20
C THR A 115 3.38 -7.86 -9.16
N GLN A 116 4.55 -7.87 -8.51
CA GLN A 116 4.91 -6.82 -7.55
C GLN A 116 5.03 -5.46 -8.25
N GLY A 117 5.74 -5.37 -9.36
CA GLY A 117 5.91 -4.09 -10.07
C GLY A 117 4.62 -3.52 -10.66
N ASP A 118 3.58 -4.36 -10.87
CA ASP A 118 2.28 -3.92 -11.39
C ASP A 118 1.40 -3.24 -10.32
N THR A 119 1.75 -3.38 -9.04
CA THR A 119 1.02 -2.74 -7.94
C THR A 119 1.39 -1.27 -7.77
N GLU A 120 2.65 -0.94 -7.95
CA GLU A 120 3.24 0.38 -7.65
C GLU A 120 2.63 1.55 -8.44
N PRO A 121 2.37 1.43 -9.77
CA PRO A 121 1.87 2.56 -10.54
C PRO A 121 0.42 2.96 -10.23
N ALA A 122 -0.36 2.10 -9.57
CA ALA A 122 -1.76 2.38 -9.27
C ALA A 122 -1.91 3.65 -8.41
N SER A 123 -1.07 3.80 -7.37
CA SER A 123 -1.02 5.01 -6.53
C SER A 123 -0.71 6.25 -7.36
N VAL A 124 0.30 6.18 -8.21
CA VAL A 124 0.73 7.32 -9.05
C VAL A 124 -0.36 7.73 -10.03
N GLU A 125 -1.08 6.77 -10.61
CA GLU A 125 -2.10 7.04 -11.63
C GLU A 125 -3.39 7.62 -11.05
N GLN A 126 -3.86 7.07 -9.93
CA GLN A 126 -5.17 7.40 -9.39
C GLN A 126 -5.10 8.50 -8.33
N GLN A 127 -4.15 8.42 -7.42
CA GLN A 127 -4.14 9.26 -6.22
C GLN A 127 -3.63 10.69 -6.50
N ARG A 128 -2.73 10.85 -7.47
CA ARG A 128 -2.14 12.15 -7.79
C ARG A 128 -3.18 13.25 -8.02
N MET A 129 -4.32 12.91 -8.62
CA MET A 129 -5.37 13.87 -8.95
C MET A 129 -6.03 14.47 -7.72
N LEU A 130 -5.95 13.81 -6.57
CA LEU A 130 -6.46 14.30 -5.30
C LEU A 130 -5.73 15.57 -4.81
N GLY A 131 -4.55 15.86 -5.33
CA GLY A 131 -3.86 17.11 -5.07
C GLY A 131 -4.70 18.35 -5.39
N ALA A 132 -5.63 18.27 -6.37
CA ALA A 132 -6.55 19.35 -6.73
C ALA A 132 -7.57 19.69 -5.63
N SER A 133 -7.80 18.79 -4.68
CA SER A 133 -8.73 18.94 -3.56
C SER A 133 -8.03 18.73 -2.21
N CYS A 134 -6.73 19.00 -2.12
CA CYS A 134 -5.97 18.74 -0.91
C CYS A 134 -6.52 19.50 0.31
N PRO A 135 -6.62 18.80 1.46
CA PRO A 135 -7.15 19.41 2.68
C PRO A 135 -6.15 20.35 3.36
N SER A 136 -4.88 20.28 2.98
CA SER A 136 -3.83 21.18 3.46
C SER A 136 -2.56 21.03 2.62
N MET A 137 -1.62 21.96 2.77
CA MET A 137 -0.29 21.83 2.17
C MET A 137 0.50 20.65 2.74
N TYR A 138 0.27 20.32 4.02
CA TYR A 138 0.84 19.11 4.64
C TYR A 138 0.39 17.85 3.92
N ASP A 139 -0.90 17.70 3.65
CA ASP A 139 -1.45 16.52 2.99
C ASP A 139 -1.06 16.49 1.50
N LEU A 140 -1.02 17.63 0.82
CA LEU A 140 -0.54 17.74 -0.56
C LEU A 140 0.92 17.24 -0.67
N ARG A 141 1.78 17.68 0.23
CA ARG A 141 3.17 17.21 0.27
C ARG A 141 3.23 15.70 0.52
N ASN A 142 2.40 15.17 1.42
CA ASN A 142 2.39 13.72 1.72
C ASN A 142 1.94 12.88 0.53
N ILE A 143 0.91 13.28 -0.21
CA ILE A 143 0.51 12.53 -1.41
C ILE A 143 1.59 12.58 -2.49
N PHE A 144 2.29 13.71 -2.67
CA PHE A 144 3.44 13.77 -3.58
C PHE A 144 4.58 12.85 -3.11
N GLN A 145 4.85 12.80 -1.82
CA GLN A 145 5.88 11.92 -1.27
C GLN A 145 5.56 10.45 -1.53
N VAL A 146 4.35 10.01 -1.23
CA VAL A 146 3.89 8.64 -1.51
C VAL A 146 4.04 8.34 -3.00
N ASN A 147 3.52 9.19 -3.87
CA ASN A 147 3.53 8.93 -5.31
C ASN A 147 4.95 8.86 -5.90
N VAL A 148 5.92 9.63 -5.41
CA VAL A 148 7.30 9.56 -5.91
C VAL A 148 8.01 8.31 -5.39
N GLU A 149 7.71 7.87 -4.18
CA GLU A 149 8.26 6.65 -3.61
C GLU A 149 7.73 5.40 -4.34
N GLU A 150 6.43 5.33 -4.62
CA GLU A 150 5.82 4.29 -5.44
C GLU A 150 6.40 4.24 -6.87
N GLY A 151 6.64 5.40 -7.46
CA GLY A 151 7.30 5.48 -8.75
C GLY A 151 8.73 4.93 -8.73
N ARG A 152 9.48 5.14 -7.64
CA ARG A 152 10.82 4.51 -7.47
C ARG A 152 10.73 3.01 -7.32
N HIS A 153 9.73 2.50 -6.59
CA HIS A 153 9.48 1.08 -6.45
C HIS A 153 9.26 0.42 -7.83
N LEU A 154 8.40 1.01 -8.65
CA LEU A 154 8.22 0.58 -10.04
C LEU A 154 9.55 0.58 -10.82
N TRP A 155 10.33 1.64 -10.75
CA TRP A 155 11.60 1.74 -11.44
C TRP A 155 12.59 0.64 -11.02
N ALA A 156 12.62 0.30 -9.74
CA ALA A 156 13.46 -0.78 -9.25
C ALA A 156 13.02 -2.14 -9.81
N MET A 157 11.73 -2.41 -9.93
CA MET A 157 11.22 -3.64 -10.55
C MET A 157 11.50 -3.68 -12.06
N VAL A 158 11.33 -2.58 -12.77
CA VAL A 158 11.70 -2.46 -14.20
C VAL A 158 13.21 -2.69 -14.38
N TYR A 159 14.06 -2.16 -13.49
CA TYR A 159 15.49 -2.42 -13.49
C TYR A 159 15.80 -3.92 -13.36
N LEU A 160 15.16 -4.62 -12.40
CA LEU A 160 15.35 -6.06 -12.23
C LEU A 160 14.97 -6.84 -13.49
N LEU A 161 13.84 -6.51 -14.12
CA LEU A 161 13.38 -7.15 -15.35
C LEU A 161 14.38 -6.95 -16.50
N HIS A 162 14.83 -5.74 -16.72
CA HIS A 162 15.81 -5.43 -17.78
C HIS A 162 17.17 -6.09 -17.53
N ARG A 163 17.67 -6.01 -16.29
CA ARG A 163 19.01 -6.45 -15.94
C ARG A 163 19.17 -7.97 -15.97
N TYR A 164 18.17 -8.70 -15.47
CA TYR A 164 18.31 -10.13 -15.17
C TYR A 164 17.51 -11.05 -16.09
N PHE A 165 16.56 -10.55 -16.86
CA PHE A 165 15.66 -11.40 -17.68
C PHE A 165 15.82 -11.20 -19.19
N GLY A 166 16.72 -10.33 -19.62
CA GLY A 166 17.01 -10.13 -21.04
C GLY A 166 15.81 -9.64 -21.83
N ARG A 167 15.59 -10.23 -23.01
CA ARG A 167 14.49 -9.84 -23.91
C ARG A 167 13.12 -10.01 -23.25
N ASP A 168 12.87 -11.17 -22.63
CA ASP A 168 11.59 -11.45 -21.98
C ASP A 168 11.29 -10.44 -20.86
N GLY A 169 12.31 -10.06 -20.09
CA GLY A 169 12.15 -9.05 -19.05
C GLY A 169 11.82 -7.67 -19.59
N ARG A 170 12.38 -7.29 -20.74
CA ARG A 170 12.05 -6.02 -21.41
C ARG A 170 10.62 -5.99 -21.93
N GLU A 171 10.17 -7.08 -22.54
CA GLU A 171 8.79 -7.21 -23.02
C GLU A 171 7.77 -7.12 -21.87
N GLU A 172 8.07 -7.77 -20.73
CA GLU A 172 7.26 -7.67 -19.50
C GLU A 172 7.25 -6.24 -18.92
N ALA A 173 8.40 -5.58 -18.88
CA ALA A 173 8.52 -4.21 -18.39
C ALA A 173 7.71 -3.23 -19.27
N GLU A 174 7.76 -3.37 -20.59
CA GLU A 174 6.93 -2.58 -21.52
C GLU A 174 5.43 -2.82 -21.28
N SER A 175 5.04 -4.08 -21.14
CA SER A 175 3.66 -4.46 -20.80
C SER A 175 3.21 -3.86 -19.47
N LEU A 176 4.05 -3.93 -18.44
CA LEU A 176 3.79 -3.35 -17.12
C LEU A 176 3.58 -1.83 -17.21
N LEU A 177 4.44 -1.14 -17.94
CA LEU A 177 4.35 0.31 -18.15
C LEU A 177 3.15 0.73 -18.99
N ALA A 178 2.61 -0.18 -19.83
CA ALA A 178 1.45 0.08 -20.68
C ALA A 178 0.11 -0.10 -19.96
N ARG A 179 0.04 -0.89 -18.88
CA ARG A 179 -1.20 -1.10 -18.11
C ARG A 179 -1.67 0.19 -17.46
N ARG A 180 -2.97 0.28 -17.22
CA ARG A 180 -3.60 1.42 -16.53
C ARG A 180 -4.64 0.91 -15.54
N SER A 181 -4.68 1.51 -14.37
CA SER A 181 -5.67 1.20 -13.35
C SER A 181 -7.09 1.46 -13.86
N GLY A 182 -7.96 0.45 -13.77
CA GLY A 182 -9.34 0.55 -14.22
C GLY A 182 -9.56 0.62 -15.73
N ASP A 183 -8.52 0.42 -16.54
CA ASP A 183 -8.65 0.36 -18.01
C ASP A 183 -9.34 -0.95 -18.41
N ALA A 184 -10.30 -0.86 -19.34
CA ALA A 184 -11.09 -2.01 -19.77
C ALA A 184 -10.28 -3.01 -20.61
N ASP A 185 -9.29 -2.53 -21.37
CA ASP A 185 -8.53 -3.35 -22.33
C ASP A 185 -7.18 -3.80 -21.74
N ASN A 186 -6.61 -3.02 -20.83
CA ASN A 186 -5.28 -3.27 -20.26
C ASN A 186 -5.19 -2.90 -18.77
N PRO A 187 -6.01 -3.56 -17.91
CA PRO A 187 -6.05 -3.26 -16.47
C PRO A 187 -4.81 -3.75 -15.74
N ARG A 188 -4.66 -3.34 -14.47
CA ARG A 188 -3.71 -3.92 -13.53
C ARG A 188 -4.02 -5.40 -13.28
N ILE A 189 -2.99 -6.20 -13.02
CA ILE A 189 -3.10 -7.65 -12.84
C ILE A 189 -3.99 -8.01 -11.65
N LEU A 190 -3.83 -7.30 -10.53
CA LEU A 190 -4.60 -7.55 -9.32
C LEU A 190 -5.80 -6.59 -9.24
N GLY A 191 -6.99 -7.14 -8.98
CA GLY A 191 -8.25 -6.40 -9.01
C GLY A 191 -8.29 -5.16 -8.12
N ALA A 192 -7.74 -5.26 -6.91
CA ALA A 192 -7.68 -4.16 -5.94
C ALA A 192 -7.04 -2.87 -6.50
N PHE A 193 -6.07 -3.00 -7.40
CA PHE A 193 -5.38 -1.86 -8.01
C PHE A 193 -6.13 -1.26 -9.21
N ASN A 194 -7.29 -1.81 -9.57
CA ASN A 194 -8.21 -1.23 -10.55
C ASN A 194 -9.38 -0.47 -9.88
N GLU A 195 -9.54 -0.61 -8.57
CA GLU A 195 -10.55 0.14 -7.83
C GLU A 195 -10.19 1.64 -7.80
N PRO A 196 -11.18 2.53 -8.01
CA PRO A 196 -10.91 3.97 -8.01
C PRO A 196 -10.56 4.49 -6.60
N THR A 197 -9.72 5.51 -6.54
CA THR A 197 -9.47 6.30 -5.33
C THR A 197 -10.13 7.68 -5.49
N PRO A 198 -11.44 7.79 -5.24
CA PRO A 198 -12.24 8.94 -5.65
C PRO A 198 -12.10 10.17 -4.74
N ASP A 199 -11.56 10.00 -3.55
CA ASP A 199 -11.49 11.03 -2.52
C ASP A 199 -10.37 10.78 -1.50
N TRP A 200 -10.13 11.75 -0.62
CA TRP A 200 -9.08 11.68 0.38
C TRP A 200 -9.31 10.62 1.48
N LEU A 201 -10.55 10.28 1.80
CA LEU A 201 -10.82 9.18 2.73
C LEU A 201 -10.43 7.85 2.10
N ALA A 202 -10.75 7.64 0.83
CA ALA A 202 -10.33 6.48 0.07
C ALA A 202 -8.80 6.39 -0.03
N PHE A 203 -8.10 7.52 -0.27
CA PHE A 203 -6.64 7.58 -0.26
C PHE A 203 -6.04 7.14 1.08
N TYR A 204 -6.51 7.70 2.20
CA TYR A 204 -6.00 7.30 3.51
C TYR A 204 -6.32 5.85 3.88
N MET A 205 -7.50 5.35 3.47
CA MET A 205 -7.84 3.94 3.65
C MET A 205 -6.95 3.04 2.78
N PHE A 206 -6.70 3.43 1.53
CA PHE A 206 -5.79 2.70 0.64
C PHE A 206 -4.38 2.60 1.26
N THR A 207 -3.78 3.72 1.62
CA THR A 207 -2.43 3.74 2.22
C THR A 207 -2.38 3.07 3.60
N PHE A 208 -3.49 2.98 4.33
CA PHE A 208 -3.56 2.22 5.56
C PHE A 208 -3.67 0.71 5.32
N PHE A 209 -4.56 0.27 4.43
CA PHE A 209 -4.85 -1.14 4.19
C PHE A 209 -3.93 -1.76 3.14
N THR A 210 -3.85 -1.15 1.95
CA THR A 210 -3.17 -1.74 0.78
C THR A 210 -1.66 -1.64 0.89
N ASP A 211 -1.10 -0.50 1.30
CA ASP A 211 0.34 -0.36 1.48
C ASP A 211 0.83 -1.20 2.67
N ARG A 212 -0.05 -1.46 3.67
CA ARG A 212 0.29 -2.43 4.73
C ARG A 212 0.31 -3.88 4.21
N ASP A 213 -0.57 -4.28 3.28
CA ASP A 213 -0.40 -5.55 2.56
C ASP A 213 0.94 -5.56 1.82
N GLY A 214 1.27 -4.47 1.11
CA GLY A 214 2.57 -4.28 0.47
C GLY A 214 3.73 -4.59 1.42
N LYS A 215 3.72 -4.06 2.64
CA LYS A 215 4.71 -4.38 3.67
C LYS A 215 4.82 -5.89 3.94
N PHE A 216 3.70 -6.60 4.07
CA PHE A 216 3.71 -8.05 4.33
C PHE A 216 4.26 -8.83 3.13
N GLN A 217 3.88 -8.46 1.92
CA GLN A 217 4.39 -9.06 0.68
C GLN A 217 5.88 -8.79 0.51
N LEU A 218 6.31 -7.55 0.69
CA LEU A 218 7.72 -7.15 0.59
C LEU A 218 8.60 -7.82 1.65
N CYS A 219 8.11 -7.98 2.90
CA CYS A 219 8.82 -8.73 3.94
C CYS A 219 9.06 -10.19 3.51
N ALA A 220 8.08 -10.84 2.90
CA ALA A 220 8.23 -12.20 2.41
C ALA A 220 9.17 -12.28 1.19
N LEU A 221 9.13 -11.32 0.28
CA LEU A 221 10.04 -11.21 -0.87
C LEU A 221 11.46 -10.80 -0.49
N ALA A 222 11.63 -10.05 0.59
CA ALA A 222 12.94 -9.68 1.14
C ALA A 222 13.76 -10.89 1.63
N GLU A 223 13.12 -12.03 1.81
CA GLU A 223 13.77 -13.31 2.13
C GLU A 223 14.13 -14.13 0.89
N SER A 224 13.71 -13.72 -0.30
CA SER A 224 13.98 -14.45 -1.55
C SER A 224 15.44 -14.84 -1.70
N GLY A 225 15.69 -16.07 -2.15
CA GLY A 225 17.03 -16.55 -2.52
C GLY A 225 17.64 -15.75 -3.68
N PHE A 226 16.82 -15.10 -4.51
CA PHE A 226 17.32 -14.17 -5.54
C PHE A 226 17.67 -12.83 -4.89
N ASP A 227 18.96 -12.64 -4.63
CA ASP A 227 19.49 -11.53 -3.85
C ASP A 227 19.10 -10.13 -4.36
N PRO A 228 19.16 -9.85 -5.67
CA PRO A 228 18.73 -8.54 -6.17
C PRO A 228 17.29 -8.18 -5.83
N LEU A 229 16.34 -9.12 -5.93
CA LEU A 229 14.95 -8.93 -5.52
C LEU A 229 14.85 -8.66 -4.01
N ALA A 230 15.51 -9.49 -3.22
CA ALA A 230 15.48 -9.33 -1.76
C ALA A 230 15.99 -7.95 -1.32
N ARG A 231 17.10 -7.49 -1.89
CA ARG A 231 17.66 -6.16 -1.57
C ARG A 231 16.79 -5.00 -2.03
N THR A 232 16.11 -5.16 -3.16
CA THR A 232 15.11 -4.20 -3.64
C THR A 232 13.96 -4.08 -2.64
N CYS A 233 13.34 -5.20 -2.27
CA CYS A 233 12.22 -5.22 -1.33
C CYS A 233 12.61 -4.67 0.06
N ARG A 234 13.81 -4.95 0.54
CA ARG A 234 14.30 -4.40 1.82
C ARG A 234 14.45 -2.88 1.79
N PHE A 235 14.88 -2.32 0.67
CA PHE A 235 14.90 -0.87 0.53
C PHE A 235 13.48 -0.31 0.51
N MET A 236 12.56 -0.88 -0.29
CA MET A 236 11.17 -0.43 -0.40
C MET A 236 10.50 -0.37 0.99
N LEU A 237 10.72 -1.35 1.84
CA LEU A 237 10.20 -1.38 3.21
C LEU A 237 10.57 -0.15 4.05
N THR A 238 11.67 0.53 3.77
CA THR A 238 12.05 1.76 4.48
C THR A 238 11.17 2.94 4.12
N GLU A 239 10.54 2.91 2.94
CA GLU A 239 9.63 3.95 2.45
C GLU A 239 8.17 3.62 2.81
N GLU A 240 7.77 2.35 2.76
CA GLU A 240 6.43 1.88 3.16
C GLU A 240 6.01 2.30 4.57
N ALA A 241 6.96 2.42 5.48
CA ALA A 241 6.68 2.91 6.83
C ALA A 241 6.04 4.32 6.84
N HIS A 242 6.42 5.17 5.89
CA HIS A 242 5.82 6.50 5.72
C HIS A 242 4.41 6.43 5.13
N HIS A 243 4.19 5.58 4.14
CA HIS A 243 2.88 5.40 3.51
C HIS A 243 1.86 4.96 4.56
N MET A 244 2.16 3.91 5.31
CA MET A 244 1.30 3.44 6.41
C MET A 244 1.03 4.52 7.47
N PHE A 245 2.02 5.35 7.80
CA PHE A 245 1.86 6.48 8.71
C PHE A 245 0.88 7.52 8.15
N VAL A 246 0.99 7.87 6.86
CA VAL A 246 0.08 8.81 6.19
C VAL A 246 -1.36 8.31 6.24
N GLY A 247 -1.59 7.04 5.89
CA GLY A 247 -2.92 6.44 5.92
C GLY A 247 -3.52 6.40 7.33
N GLU A 248 -2.80 5.83 8.29
CA GLU A 248 -3.29 5.66 9.65
C GLU A 248 -3.60 7.00 10.33
N THR A 249 -2.69 7.96 10.22
CA THR A 249 -2.89 9.28 10.82
C THR A 249 -3.94 10.10 10.08
N GLY A 250 -4.05 9.97 8.76
CA GLY A 250 -5.08 10.62 7.96
C GLY A 250 -6.49 10.24 8.39
N VAL A 251 -6.78 8.94 8.46
CA VAL A 251 -8.08 8.44 8.96
C VAL A 251 -8.31 8.86 10.42
N GLY A 252 -7.29 8.74 11.27
CA GLY A 252 -7.37 9.16 12.69
C GLY A 252 -7.74 10.64 12.84
N ARG A 253 -7.20 11.52 12.00
CA ARG A 253 -7.49 12.97 11.98
C ARG A 253 -8.91 13.26 11.50
N ILE A 254 -9.43 12.50 10.54
CA ILE A 254 -10.82 12.61 10.10
C ILE A 254 -11.75 12.22 11.26
N ILE A 255 -11.50 11.08 11.89
CA ILE A 255 -12.27 10.63 13.07
C ILE A 255 -12.21 11.65 14.19
N GLN A 256 -11.03 12.18 14.48
CA GLN A 256 -10.84 13.21 15.52
C GLN A 256 -11.73 14.42 15.21
N ARG A 257 -11.71 14.94 13.98
CA ARG A 257 -12.51 16.12 13.61
C ARG A 257 -14.00 15.85 13.71
N THR A 258 -14.45 14.69 13.29
CA THR A 258 -15.84 14.27 13.43
C THR A 258 -16.26 14.27 14.90
N CYS A 259 -15.45 13.67 15.76
CA CYS A 259 -15.71 13.63 17.20
C CYS A 259 -15.72 15.03 17.84
N GLU A 260 -14.80 15.92 17.45
CA GLU A 260 -14.76 17.31 17.91
C GLU A 260 -16.07 18.04 17.56
N VAL A 261 -16.51 17.96 16.28
CA VAL A 261 -17.73 18.61 15.82
C VAL A 261 -18.99 18.05 16.51
N MET A 262 -19.04 16.73 16.73
CA MET A 262 -20.14 16.12 17.50
C MET A 262 -20.22 16.71 18.92
N LYS A 263 -19.09 16.84 19.60
CA LYS A 263 -19.04 17.41 20.96
C LYS A 263 -19.39 18.89 21.00
N GLU A 264 -18.83 19.68 20.10
CA GLU A 264 -19.06 21.13 19.98
C GLU A 264 -20.56 21.43 19.78
N ASN A 265 -21.25 20.60 19.00
CA ASN A 265 -22.65 20.79 18.62
C ASN A 265 -23.61 19.92 19.41
N LYS A 266 -23.14 19.11 20.36
CA LYS A 266 -23.94 18.20 21.19
C LYS A 266 -24.76 17.21 20.36
N VAL A 267 -24.15 16.71 19.28
CA VAL A 267 -24.75 15.66 18.42
C VAL A 267 -24.52 14.30 19.08
N GLU A 268 -25.58 13.56 19.34
CA GLU A 268 -25.52 12.24 19.96
C GLU A 268 -25.46 11.11 18.92
N ASP A 269 -26.24 11.23 17.84
CA ASP A 269 -26.20 10.25 16.74
C ASP A 269 -25.07 10.59 15.75
N PRO A 270 -24.08 9.71 15.56
CA PRO A 270 -23.00 9.95 14.62
C PRO A 270 -23.44 10.23 13.18
N SER A 271 -24.62 9.77 12.76
CA SER A 271 -25.14 10.00 11.41
C SER A 271 -25.59 11.45 11.19
N ASP A 272 -26.03 12.14 12.23
CA ASP A 272 -26.58 13.50 12.15
C ASP A 272 -25.49 14.56 11.93
N VAL A 273 -24.21 14.20 12.10
CA VAL A 273 -23.08 15.12 11.95
C VAL A 273 -22.83 15.53 10.50
N ARG A 274 -23.39 14.83 9.52
CA ARG A 274 -23.26 15.17 8.08
C ARG A 274 -23.65 16.62 7.76
N ALA A 275 -24.71 17.13 8.39
CA ALA A 275 -25.16 18.50 8.19
C ALA A 275 -24.15 19.56 8.67
N LEU A 276 -23.16 19.16 9.44
CA LEU A 276 -22.12 20.04 9.98
C LEU A 276 -20.81 20.03 9.16
N GLY A 277 -20.79 19.39 8.01
CA GLY A 277 -19.69 19.43 7.05
C GLY A 277 -18.47 18.57 7.44
N VAL A 278 -18.68 17.47 8.15
CA VAL A 278 -17.66 16.46 8.49
C VAL A 278 -18.14 15.06 8.14
N ILE A 279 -17.24 14.13 7.92
CA ILE A 279 -17.56 12.75 7.54
C ILE A 279 -18.05 11.98 8.76
N ASP A 280 -19.24 11.44 8.69
CA ASP A 280 -19.85 10.68 9.80
C ASP A 280 -19.15 9.30 10.01
N LEU A 281 -19.19 8.82 11.27
CA LEU A 281 -18.53 7.56 11.62
C LEU A 281 -19.12 6.34 10.89
N PRO A 282 -20.43 6.23 10.62
CA PRO A 282 -20.96 5.15 9.78
C PRO A 282 -20.40 5.13 8.37
N THR A 283 -20.18 6.30 7.74
CA THR A 283 -19.54 6.36 6.42
C THR A 283 -18.09 5.91 6.49
N ILE A 284 -17.33 6.32 7.52
CA ILE A 284 -15.96 5.84 7.74
C ILE A 284 -15.93 4.32 7.91
N GLN A 285 -16.91 3.73 8.64
CA GLN A 285 -17.02 2.27 8.78
C GLN A 285 -17.25 1.57 7.44
N LYS A 286 -18.06 2.12 6.55
CA LYS A 286 -18.29 1.55 5.21
C LYS A 286 -17.02 1.56 4.35
N TYR A 287 -16.27 2.67 4.34
CA TYR A 287 -14.99 2.76 3.65
C TYR A 287 -13.97 1.76 4.23
N LEU A 288 -13.94 1.62 5.55
CA LEU A 288 -13.11 0.60 6.22
C LEU A 288 -13.48 -0.80 5.72
N ASN A 289 -14.75 -1.16 5.72
CA ASN A 289 -15.21 -2.47 5.28
C ASN A 289 -14.82 -2.77 3.83
N PHE A 290 -14.97 -1.79 2.94
CA PHE A 290 -14.60 -1.91 1.53
C PHE A 290 -13.10 -2.13 1.36
N HIS A 291 -12.28 -1.22 1.87
CA HIS A 291 -10.83 -1.31 1.69
C HIS A 291 -10.22 -2.53 2.37
N TYR A 292 -10.74 -2.92 3.53
CA TYR A 292 -10.35 -4.16 4.19
C TYR A 292 -10.60 -5.37 3.29
N SER A 293 -11.81 -5.54 2.77
CA SER A 293 -12.18 -6.72 2.00
C SER A 293 -11.40 -6.83 0.68
N VAL A 294 -11.26 -5.72 -0.03
CA VAL A 294 -10.51 -5.65 -1.30
C VAL A 294 -9.03 -5.97 -1.08
N THR A 295 -8.45 -5.49 0.01
CA THR A 295 -7.05 -5.77 0.33
C THR A 295 -6.82 -7.23 0.70
N LEU A 296 -7.76 -7.90 1.39
CA LEU A 296 -7.62 -9.31 1.70
C LEU A 296 -7.51 -10.21 0.45
N ASP A 297 -8.02 -9.77 -0.69
CA ASP A 297 -7.91 -10.50 -1.95
C ASP A 297 -6.49 -10.51 -2.54
N LEU A 298 -5.65 -9.55 -2.15
CA LEU A 298 -4.24 -9.47 -2.58
C LEU A 298 -3.39 -10.64 -2.10
N TYR A 299 -3.80 -11.29 -1.02
CA TYR A 299 -3.14 -12.50 -0.51
C TYR A 299 -3.39 -13.75 -1.40
N GLY A 300 -4.33 -13.67 -2.34
CA GLY A 300 -4.67 -14.78 -3.24
C GLY A 300 -5.52 -15.87 -2.58
N SER A 301 -5.47 -17.08 -3.13
CA SER A 301 -6.26 -18.21 -2.62
C SER A 301 -5.79 -18.65 -1.24
N ASP A 302 -6.74 -19.05 -0.40
CA ASP A 302 -6.51 -19.48 0.99
C ASP A 302 -5.64 -20.74 1.06
N VAL A 303 -5.86 -21.68 0.12
CA VAL A 303 -5.01 -22.84 -0.10
C VAL A 303 -4.32 -22.71 -1.46
N SER A 304 -2.99 -22.75 -1.49
CA SER A 304 -2.21 -22.46 -2.69
C SER A 304 -0.99 -23.37 -2.84
N SER A 305 -0.99 -24.19 -3.89
CA SER A 305 0.20 -24.94 -4.31
C SER A 305 1.31 -24.03 -4.84
N ASN A 306 0.97 -22.89 -5.45
CA ASN A 306 1.95 -21.92 -5.90
C ASN A 306 2.70 -21.29 -4.73
N ALA A 307 2.01 -20.90 -3.66
CA ALA A 307 2.64 -20.37 -2.46
C ALA A 307 3.57 -21.40 -1.81
N ALA A 308 3.13 -22.66 -1.72
CA ALA A 308 3.95 -23.77 -1.27
C ALA A 308 5.21 -23.96 -2.12
N ASN A 309 5.07 -23.91 -3.44
CA ASN A 309 6.19 -24.04 -4.37
C ASN A 309 7.17 -22.84 -4.26
N TYR A 310 6.67 -21.62 -4.12
CA TYR A 310 7.53 -20.43 -3.95
C TYR A 310 8.35 -20.54 -2.66
N TYR A 311 7.74 -20.99 -1.58
CA TYR A 311 8.44 -21.19 -0.32
C TYR A 311 9.46 -22.34 -0.44
N THR A 312 9.03 -23.51 -0.87
CA THR A 312 9.90 -24.69 -1.00
C THR A 312 11.11 -24.41 -1.90
N SER A 313 10.92 -23.64 -2.96
CA SER A 313 11.99 -23.24 -3.90
C SER A 313 12.84 -22.05 -3.43
N GLY A 314 12.64 -21.52 -2.24
CA GLY A 314 13.41 -20.40 -1.72
C GLY A 314 13.13 -19.07 -2.41
N LEU A 315 11.97 -18.90 -3.08
CA LEU A 315 11.63 -17.71 -3.86
C LEU A 315 10.87 -16.66 -3.06
N LYS A 316 10.04 -17.08 -2.12
CA LYS A 316 9.27 -16.21 -1.24
C LYS A 316 9.15 -16.84 0.15
N GLY A 317 9.70 -16.17 1.17
CA GLY A 317 9.62 -16.61 2.56
C GLY A 317 8.28 -16.28 3.22
N ARG A 318 8.25 -16.38 4.53
CA ARG A 318 7.12 -15.95 5.39
C ARG A 318 7.35 -14.52 5.89
N PHE A 319 6.33 -13.91 6.40
CA PHE A 319 6.48 -12.65 7.12
C PHE A 319 7.44 -12.82 8.32
N ARG A 320 8.51 -12.04 8.31
CA ARG A 320 9.60 -12.12 9.32
C ARG A 320 10.31 -13.49 9.37
N GLU A 321 10.51 -14.12 8.23
CA GLU A 321 11.17 -15.45 8.11
C GLU A 321 12.46 -15.56 8.92
N THR A 322 13.33 -14.55 8.89
CA THR A 322 14.59 -14.54 9.66
C THR A 322 14.44 -14.60 11.17
N LYS A 323 13.21 -14.38 11.69
CA LYS A 323 12.89 -14.44 13.12
C LYS A 323 12.19 -15.73 13.53
N LEU A 324 11.96 -16.64 12.57
CA LEU A 324 11.26 -17.91 12.79
C LEU A 324 12.28 -19.03 12.84
N ASP A 325 12.46 -19.61 14.02
CA ASP A 325 13.40 -20.72 14.24
C ASP A 325 12.80 -22.11 13.89
N ASP A 326 11.55 -22.14 13.40
CA ASP A 326 10.76 -23.34 13.31
C ASP A 326 10.35 -23.70 11.87
N ASP A 327 11.19 -24.48 11.20
CA ASP A 327 10.88 -25.08 9.89
C ASP A 327 9.92 -26.28 9.99
N HIS A 328 9.83 -26.94 11.16
CA HIS A 328 9.02 -28.14 11.36
C HIS A 328 7.52 -27.81 11.32
N VAL A 329 7.11 -26.60 11.72
CA VAL A 329 5.72 -26.14 11.67
C VAL A 329 5.12 -26.20 10.28
N LEU A 330 5.92 -26.06 9.22
CA LEU A 330 5.41 -26.12 7.85
C LEU A 330 5.37 -27.51 7.25
N ALA A 331 6.30 -28.40 7.66
CA ALA A 331 6.41 -29.75 7.11
C ALA A 331 5.37 -30.71 7.71
N ASP A 332 5.13 -30.61 9.02
CA ASP A 332 4.36 -31.59 9.79
C ASP A 332 3.09 -31.01 10.45
N ALA A 333 2.87 -29.67 10.35
CA ALA A 333 1.73 -29.02 10.96
C ALA A 333 0.59 -28.78 9.97
N GLU A 334 -0.59 -28.65 10.54
CA GLU A 334 -1.80 -28.23 9.85
C GLU A 334 -2.16 -26.77 10.24
N TYR A 335 -2.86 -26.08 9.34
CA TYR A 335 -3.35 -24.73 9.56
C TYR A 335 -4.86 -24.66 9.31
N PRO A 336 -5.63 -23.95 10.16
CA PRO A 336 -7.07 -23.82 9.99
C PRO A 336 -7.40 -22.88 8.83
N VAL A 337 -8.20 -23.35 7.88
CA VAL A 337 -8.69 -22.57 6.75
C VAL A 337 -10.20 -22.67 6.71
N SER A 338 -10.87 -21.55 6.53
CA SER A 338 -12.33 -21.48 6.47
C SER A 338 -12.83 -21.51 5.04
N GLU A 339 -13.98 -22.15 4.83
CA GLU A 339 -14.70 -22.21 3.54
C GLU A 339 -16.22 -22.29 3.75
N VAL A 340 -16.99 -22.07 2.69
CA VAL A 340 -18.46 -22.18 2.75
C VAL A 340 -18.88 -23.57 2.28
N ILE A 341 -19.51 -24.34 3.17
CA ILE A 341 -20.09 -25.64 2.87
C ILE A 341 -21.54 -25.69 3.37
N GLY A 342 -22.47 -26.05 2.49
CA GLY A 342 -23.88 -26.19 2.86
C GLY A 342 -24.50 -24.90 3.44
N GLY A 343 -24.07 -23.74 2.98
CA GLY A 343 -24.56 -22.44 3.44
C GLY A 343 -24.06 -22.02 4.82
N LYS A 344 -22.94 -22.58 5.27
CA LYS A 344 -22.29 -22.23 6.55
C LYS A 344 -20.79 -22.07 6.37
N VAL A 345 -20.18 -21.18 7.12
CA VAL A 345 -18.72 -21.08 7.24
C VAL A 345 -18.22 -22.24 8.12
N ILE A 346 -17.36 -23.06 7.57
CA ILE A 346 -16.76 -24.22 8.25
C ILE A 346 -15.25 -24.06 8.16
N THR A 347 -14.56 -24.35 9.26
CA THR A 347 -13.09 -24.36 9.33
C THR A 347 -12.61 -25.80 9.24
N LYS A 348 -11.61 -26.05 8.40
CA LYS A 348 -10.92 -27.33 8.26
C LYS A 348 -9.42 -27.12 8.35
N ASN A 349 -8.70 -28.13 8.83
CA ASN A 349 -7.26 -28.11 8.82
C ASN A 349 -6.72 -28.57 7.47
N VAL A 350 -5.71 -27.89 6.97
CA VAL A 350 -4.97 -28.22 5.75
C VAL A 350 -3.47 -28.21 6.04
N PRO A 351 -2.62 -28.87 5.23
CA PRO A 351 -1.17 -28.78 5.42
C PRO A 351 -0.69 -27.32 5.47
N ALA A 352 0.03 -26.94 6.52
CA ALA A 352 0.44 -25.55 6.77
C ALA A 352 1.23 -24.95 5.59
N LEU A 353 2.02 -25.76 4.89
CA LEU A 353 2.75 -25.34 3.69
C LEU A 353 1.82 -24.85 2.57
N THR A 354 0.61 -25.40 2.44
CA THR A 354 -0.37 -24.95 1.42
C THR A 354 -1.20 -23.76 1.89
N ALA A 355 -1.17 -23.41 3.17
CA ALA A 355 -1.92 -22.32 3.79
C ALA A 355 -1.10 -21.03 4.02
N LEU A 356 0.06 -20.89 3.37
CA LEU A 356 0.96 -19.75 3.58
C LEU A 356 0.30 -18.39 3.30
N ASN A 357 -0.55 -18.33 2.29
CA ASN A 357 -1.31 -17.11 1.99
C ASN A 357 -2.32 -16.78 3.10
N GLU A 358 -3.02 -17.79 3.61
CA GLU A 358 -3.98 -17.62 4.71
C GLU A 358 -3.27 -17.21 5.99
N ARG A 359 -2.13 -17.82 6.31
CA ARG A 359 -1.33 -17.42 7.46
C ARG A 359 -0.86 -15.96 7.35
N LEU A 360 -0.38 -15.55 6.17
CA LEU A 360 0.07 -14.18 5.93
C LEU A 360 -1.09 -13.18 6.08
N ARG A 361 -2.28 -13.54 5.58
CA ARG A 361 -3.52 -12.77 5.73
C ARG A 361 -3.94 -12.63 7.20
N ASP A 362 -3.88 -13.71 7.97
CA ASP A 362 -4.22 -13.67 9.39
C ASP A 362 -3.24 -12.80 10.19
N ASP A 363 -1.92 -12.90 9.93
CA ASP A 363 -0.91 -12.01 10.54
C ASP A 363 -1.17 -10.52 10.18
N TYR A 364 -1.62 -10.24 8.96
CA TYR A 364 -2.01 -8.91 8.53
C TYR A 364 -3.28 -8.42 9.28
N ILE A 365 -4.30 -9.27 9.41
CA ILE A 365 -5.54 -8.93 10.11
C ILE A 365 -5.25 -8.56 11.59
N GLU A 366 -4.35 -9.29 12.24
CA GLU A 366 -3.92 -8.95 13.60
C GLU A 366 -3.29 -7.55 13.68
N GLU A 367 -2.42 -7.21 12.74
CA GLU A 367 -1.76 -5.89 12.74
C GLU A 367 -2.72 -4.74 12.43
N ILE A 368 -3.67 -4.92 11.50
CA ILE A 368 -4.65 -3.86 11.21
C ILE A 368 -5.65 -3.68 12.34
N ALA A 369 -5.98 -4.73 13.09
CA ALA A 369 -6.83 -4.62 14.27
C ALA A 369 -6.26 -3.65 15.31
N ASP A 370 -4.95 -3.63 15.49
CA ASP A 370 -4.25 -2.67 16.34
C ASP A 370 -4.42 -1.22 15.85
N GLY A 371 -4.35 -1.00 14.53
CA GLY A 371 -4.57 0.32 13.92
C GLY A 371 -6.00 0.82 14.11
N VAL A 372 -6.98 -0.04 13.82
CA VAL A 372 -8.40 0.25 14.07
C VAL A 372 -8.65 0.50 15.56
N GLY A 373 -7.99 -0.25 16.43
CA GLY A 373 -8.01 -0.03 17.87
C GLY A 373 -7.47 1.35 18.30
N ARG A 374 -6.48 1.89 17.56
CA ARG A 374 -6.00 3.27 17.79
C ARG A 374 -7.06 4.31 17.37
N TRP A 375 -7.76 4.11 16.26
CA TRP A 375 -8.88 4.95 15.85
C TRP A 375 -10.04 4.87 16.85
N GLN A 376 -10.37 3.66 17.33
CA GLN A 376 -11.40 3.49 18.36
C GLN A 376 -11.09 4.28 19.63
N ARG A 377 -9.83 4.32 20.06
CA ARG A 377 -9.44 5.14 21.23
C ARG A 377 -9.72 6.63 21.05
N VAL A 378 -9.66 7.17 19.83
CA VAL A 378 -10.05 8.57 19.56
C VAL A 378 -11.54 8.77 19.84
N ILE A 379 -12.39 7.84 19.39
CA ILE A 379 -13.83 7.86 19.61
C ILE A 379 -14.16 7.71 21.10
N ASP A 380 -13.53 6.75 21.78
CA ASP A 380 -13.74 6.49 23.21
C ASP A 380 -13.35 7.68 24.08
N ASN A 381 -12.19 8.30 23.79
CA ASN A 381 -11.72 9.50 24.49
C ASN A 381 -12.62 10.71 24.27
N ALA A 382 -13.33 10.74 23.15
CA ALA A 382 -14.36 11.75 22.90
C ALA A 382 -15.67 11.48 23.64
N GLY A 383 -15.87 10.29 24.18
CA GLY A 383 -17.10 9.87 24.88
C GLY A 383 -18.25 9.58 23.92
N ILE A 384 -17.96 9.28 22.65
CA ILE A 384 -18.97 9.02 21.64
C ILE A 384 -19.30 7.51 21.62
N ARG A 385 -20.59 7.19 21.56
CA ARG A 385 -21.10 5.82 21.51
C ARG A 385 -21.10 5.31 20.08
N PHE A 386 -19.93 4.96 19.56
CA PHE A 386 -19.77 4.30 18.26
C PHE A 386 -18.60 3.34 18.34
N ARG A 387 -18.68 2.20 17.66
CA ARG A 387 -17.62 1.20 17.61
C ARG A 387 -17.26 0.86 16.19
N LEU A 388 -16.01 1.09 15.84
CA LEU A 388 -15.41 0.58 14.62
C LEU A 388 -15.12 -0.91 14.76
N THR A 389 -15.46 -1.67 13.73
CA THR A 389 -15.24 -3.12 13.68
C THR A 389 -14.60 -3.52 12.36
N LEU A 390 -13.70 -4.51 12.40
CA LEU A 390 -13.29 -5.21 11.20
C LEU A 390 -14.35 -6.25 10.86
N PRO A 391 -14.81 -6.34 9.61
CA PRO A 391 -15.74 -7.38 9.22
C PRO A 391 -15.06 -8.76 9.21
N HIS A 392 -15.87 -9.81 9.17
CA HIS A 392 -15.40 -11.19 8.99
C HIS A 392 -14.51 -11.30 7.75
N LYS A 393 -13.41 -12.08 7.82
CA LYS A 393 -12.45 -12.21 6.72
C LYS A 393 -13.00 -12.78 5.40
N GLY A 394 -14.19 -13.34 5.43
CA GLY A 394 -14.95 -13.77 4.25
C GLY A 394 -15.87 -12.71 3.65
N PHE A 395 -16.02 -11.55 4.32
CA PHE A 395 -16.89 -10.48 3.86
C PHE A 395 -16.42 -9.90 2.53
N HIS A 396 -17.31 -9.82 1.55
CA HIS A 396 -17.11 -9.15 0.24
C HIS A 396 -15.83 -9.58 -0.48
N ARG A 397 -15.51 -10.90 -0.47
CA ARG A 397 -14.32 -11.47 -1.10
C ARG A 397 -14.57 -11.86 -2.55
N ALA A 398 -13.64 -11.49 -3.44
CA ALA A 398 -13.63 -11.89 -4.85
C ALA A 398 -12.69 -13.07 -5.13
N ILE A 399 -11.75 -13.37 -4.22
CA ILE A 399 -10.72 -14.40 -4.39
C ILE A 399 -10.80 -15.42 -3.24
N GLY A 400 -10.44 -16.68 -3.53
CA GLY A 400 -10.32 -17.75 -2.55
C GLY A 400 -11.63 -18.46 -2.20
N ASN A 401 -11.68 -19.07 -1.02
CA ASN A 401 -12.78 -19.93 -0.59
C ASN A 401 -14.12 -19.22 -0.35
N PHE A 402 -14.09 -17.91 -0.22
CA PHE A 402 -15.29 -17.09 -0.05
C PHE A 402 -15.78 -16.45 -1.35
N ALA A 403 -15.02 -16.57 -2.45
CA ALA A 403 -15.40 -16.01 -3.74
C ALA A 403 -16.74 -16.60 -4.20
N GLY A 404 -17.64 -15.71 -4.65
CA GLY A 404 -18.99 -16.10 -5.10
C GLY A 404 -19.98 -16.39 -3.98
N HIS A 405 -19.59 -16.16 -2.72
CA HIS A 405 -20.49 -16.24 -1.56
C HIS A 405 -20.77 -14.84 -0.98
N PHE A 406 -21.96 -14.66 -0.47
CA PHE A 406 -22.38 -13.42 0.20
C PHE A 406 -22.25 -13.61 1.71
N ILE A 407 -21.22 -13.02 2.29
CA ILE A 407 -20.92 -13.13 3.74
C ILE A 407 -21.15 -11.78 4.40
N SER A 408 -21.99 -11.72 5.44
CA SER A 408 -22.21 -10.51 6.23
C SER A 408 -20.94 -10.08 6.98
N PRO A 409 -20.85 -8.84 7.48
CA PRO A 409 -19.76 -8.42 8.35
C PRO A 409 -19.58 -9.31 9.59
N ASP A 410 -20.64 -9.94 10.05
CA ASP A 410 -20.63 -10.85 11.23
C ASP A 410 -20.30 -12.32 10.85
N GLY A 411 -20.10 -12.61 9.55
CA GLY A 411 -19.71 -13.94 9.07
C GLY A 411 -20.87 -14.86 8.71
N GLU A 412 -22.10 -14.36 8.64
CA GLU A 412 -23.26 -15.15 8.20
C GLU A 412 -23.29 -15.29 6.68
N VAL A 413 -23.61 -16.50 6.20
CA VAL A 413 -23.81 -16.75 4.76
C VAL A 413 -25.22 -16.33 4.38
N LEU A 414 -25.32 -15.40 3.45
CA LEU A 414 -26.59 -14.81 3.00
C LEU A 414 -26.98 -15.31 1.61
N SER A 415 -28.28 -15.19 1.29
CA SER A 415 -28.72 -15.26 -0.11
C SER A 415 -28.32 -13.98 -0.86
N GLU A 416 -28.26 -14.05 -2.18
CA GLU A 416 -28.00 -12.86 -3.02
C GLU A 416 -29.06 -11.75 -2.79
N GLU A 417 -30.31 -12.14 -2.60
CA GLU A 417 -31.39 -11.19 -2.31
C GLU A 417 -31.20 -10.51 -0.94
N ALA A 418 -30.85 -11.27 0.09
CA ALA A 418 -30.57 -10.70 1.42
C ALA A 418 -29.35 -9.78 1.37
N TRP A 419 -28.30 -10.14 0.63
CA TRP A 419 -27.13 -9.28 0.44
C TRP A 419 -27.52 -7.95 -0.21
N LYS A 420 -28.21 -7.97 -1.34
CA LYS A 420 -28.64 -6.75 -2.06
C LYS A 420 -29.52 -5.82 -1.22
N ASN A 421 -30.26 -6.36 -0.27
CA ASN A 421 -31.08 -5.57 0.63
C ASN A 421 -30.29 -4.86 1.73
N HIS A 422 -29.07 -5.32 2.04
CA HIS A 422 -28.28 -4.82 3.16
C HIS A 422 -26.89 -4.27 2.76
N GLU A 423 -26.38 -4.53 1.53
CA GLU A 423 -25.04 -4.11 1.12
C GLU A 423 -24.77 -2.62 1.29
N PHE A 424 -25.80 -1.78 1.09
CA PHE A 424 -25.72 -0.33 1.28
C PHE A 424 -25.53 0.10 2.75
N GLU A 425 -25.78 -0.78 3.71
CA GLU A 425 -25.50 -0.55 5.12
C GLU A 425 -24.02 -0.81 5.44
N TRP A 426 -23.38 -1.67 4.67
CA TRP A 426 -22.02 -2.18 4.94
C TRP A 426 -20.95 -1.62 4.02
N LEU A 427 -21.29 -1.28 2.77
CA LEU A 427 -20.38 -0.76 1.76
C LEU A 427 -20.75 0.66 1.36
N PRO A 428 -19.75 1.47 0.90
CA PRO A 428 -20.02 2.82 0.42
C PRO A 428 -20.95 2.79 -0.79
N SER A 429 -22.04 3.52 -0.73
CA SER A 429 -22.93 3.75 -1.87
C SER A 429 -22.46 4.95 -2.70
N SER A 430 -23.01 5.10 -3.90
CA SER A 430 -22.80 6.30 -4.72
C SER A 430 -23.18 7.60 -4.00
N LYS A 431 -24.17 7.53 -3.07
CA LYS A 431 -24.54 8.67 -2.23
C LYS A 431 -23.50 8.99 -1.17
N ASP A 432 -22.86 7.96 -0.59
CA ASP A 432 -21.79 8.16 0.38
C ASP A 432 -20.56 8.78 -0.30
N TYR A 433 -20.16 8.29 -1.48
CA TYR A 433 -19.09 8.88 -2.28
C TYR A 433 -19.40 10.34 -2.67
N ALA A 434 -20.60 10.61 -3.19
CA ALA A 434 -20.99 11.95 -3.55
C ALA A 434 -20.97 12.92 -2.35
N TYR A 435 -21.39 12.44 -1.19
CA TYR A 435 -21.33 13.20 0.06
C TYR A 435 -19.87 13.51 0.45
N VAL A 436 -19.02 12.52 0.53
CA VAL A 436 -17.60 12.70 0.92
C VAL A 436 -16.90 13.65 -0.05
N GLN A 437 -17.08 13.46 -1.37
CA GLN A 437 -16.53 14.33 -2.39
C GLN A 437 -17.04 15.77 -2.30
N SER A 438 -18.29 15.98 -1.90
CA SER A 438 -18.85 17.31 -1.74
C SER A 438 -18.14 18.14 -0.66
N LEU A 439 -17.58 17.50 0.36
CA LEU A 439 -16.76 18.14 1.40
C LEU A 439 -15.38 18.51 0.88
N MET A 440 -14.92 17.87 -0.18
CA MET A 440 -13.59 17.97 -0.76
C MET A 440 -13.57 18.79 -2.06
N SER A 441 -14.52 19.70 -2.24
CA SER A 441 -14.70 20.47 -3.48
C SER A 441 -13.65 21.57 -3.70
N GLY A 442 -12.85 21.89 -2.69
CA GLY A 442 -11.82 22.93 -2.76
C GLY A 442 -10.49 22.46 -2.19
N ARG A 443 -9.41 23.12 -2.62
CA ARG A 443 -8.08 22.88 -2.04
C ARG A 443 -7.71 23.96 -1.02
N VAL A 444 -7.06 23.54 0.05
CA VAL A 444 -6.54 24.42 1.09
C VAL A 444 -5.02 24.48 0.95
N VAL A 445 -4.52 25.62 0.48
CA VAL A 445 -3.10 25.84 0.20
C VAL A 445 -2.49 26.96 1.05
N GLU A 446 -3.27 27.57 1.92
CA GLU A 446 -2.74 28.54 2.88
C GLU A 446 -1.97 27.83 4.00
N PRO A 447 -0.77 28.33 4.37
CA PRO A 447 0.03 27.73 5.43
C PRO A 447 -0.70 27.62 6.76
N GLY A 448 -0.61 26.44 7.38
CA GLY A 448 -1.24 26.18 8.67
C GLY A 448 -2.76 26.08 8.65
N LYS A 449 -3.38 26.15 7.47
CA LYS A 449 -4.83 25.93 7.28
C LYS A 449 -5.11 24.49 6.91
N PHE A 450 -6.24 24.01 7.39
CA PHE A 450 -6.77 22.67 7.12
C PHE A 450 -8.24 22.77 6.72
N ALA A 451 -8.70 21.86 5.88
CA ALA A 451 -10.13 21.75 5.55
C ALA A 451 -10.95 21.39 6.80
N ASN A 452 -12.22 21.80 6.81
CA ASN A 452 -13.07 21.64 7.99
C ASN A 452 -13.36 20.18 8.37
N TRP A 453 -13.21 19.24 7.44
CA TRP A 453 -13.54 17.84 7.63
C TRP A 453 -12.37 16.98 8.17
N ILE A 454 -11.20 17.57 8.42
CA ILE A 454 -10.01 16.89 8.95
C ILE A 454 -9.33 17.73 10.02
N ALA A 455 -8.89 17.10 11.09
CA ALA A 455 -8.12 17.79 12.12
C ALA A 455 -6.66 18.00 11.67
N PRO A 456 -6.01 19.10 12.11
CA PRO A 456 -4.58 19.27 11.91
C PRO A 456 -3.80 18.15 12.61
N PRO A 457 -2.62 17.73 12.08
CA PRO A 457 -1.78 16.77 12.77
C PRO A 457 -1.20 17.40 14.05
N ALA A 458 -1.04 16.60 15.10
CA ALA A 458 -0.47 17.07 16.36
C ALA A 458 1.00 17.49 16.19
N ARG A 459 1.72 16.80 15.31
CA ARG A 459 3.10 17.08 14.90
C ARG A 459 3.29 16.64 13.47
N GLY A 460 4.33 17.19 12.84
CA GLY A 460 4.76 16.72 11.56
C GLY A 460 5.45 15.34 11.61
N ILE A 461 5.85 14.87 10.46
CA ILE A 461 6.56 13.59 10.28
C ILE A 461 7.86 13.64 11.08
N ASN A 462 8.25 12.52 11.69
CA ASN A 462 9.42 12.42 12.56
C ASN A 462 9.43 13.41 13.74
N ASN A 463 8.25 13.81 14.25
CA ASN A 463 8.09 14.80 15.31
C ASN A 463 8.64 16.21 15.01
N GLN A 464 8.88 16.51 13.76
CA GLN A 464 9.32 17.84 13.29
C GLN A 464 8.19 18.89 13.39
N SER A 465 8.52 20.14 13.32
CA SER A 465 7.50 21.19 13.17
C SER A 465 6.82 21.07 11.80
N LEU A 466 5.53 21.39 11.72
CA LEU A 466 4.79 21.32 10.47
C LEU A 466 5.39 22.20 9.37
N ASN A 467 5.91 23.37 9.73
CA ASN A 467 6.50 24.32 8.77
C ASN A 467 7.80 23.82 8.14
N PHE A 468 8.53 22.96 8.83
CA PHE A 468 9.76 22.39 8.27
C PHE A 468 9.47 21.35 7.17
N GLU A 469 8.40 20.58 7.32
CA GLU A 469 8.20 19.35 6.55
C GLU A 469 7.61 19.55 5.16
N TYR A 470 7.00 20.68 4.85
CA TYR A 470 6.30 20.74 3.58
C TYR A 470 6.38 22.03 2.79
N VAL A 471 6.37 23.19 3.41
CA VAL A 471 6.39 24.45 2.67
C VAL A 471 7.20 25.51 3.40
N ARG A 472 8.07 26.19 2.68
CA ARG A 472 8.69 27.45 3.10
C ARG A 472 8.22 28.57 2.17
N PHE A 473 8.03 29.74 2.72
CA PHE A 473 7.82 30.95 1.94
C PHE A 473 9.17 31.59 1.63
N ASN A 474 9.32 32.05 0.38
CA ASN A 474 10.45 32.86 -0.02
C ASN A 474 10.32 34.27 0.53
#